data_89671f11d7643391960007d89165d9c2
#
_entry.id   89671f11d7643391960007d89165d9c2
#
_cell.length_a   1.000
_cell.length_b   1.000
_cell.length_c   1.000
_cell.angle_alpha   90.00
_cell.angle_beta   90.00
_cell.angle_gamma   90.00
#
_symmetry.space_group_name_H-M   'P 1'
#
loop_
_entity.id
_entity.type
_entity.pdbx_description
1 polymer ?
#
loop_
_entity_poly.entity_id
_entity_poly.type
_entity_poly.pdbx_seq_one_letter_code
_entity_poly.pdbx_strand_id
1 'polypeptide(L)'
;MKRLILLLILGAVSLTSFAQTTNDILDLLIKNKSITQEQADSVRAEAAIKQQDVDANKKSFFASASRLIQLSGYTQVRYKSQQETGKVDGFDIRRARLDIRGNVSPYFSYRLQTDFASTPKLLDAYAEIKIYDCFNFTIGQAKIPFSMENLASSNKMESIDRSQVVEALVGRGQDVIGNQNGRDIGVQLGGSFGKSEKRFLFDYKIGIFNGAGINQEDKNDNKDFVGRLVAHPVKGFDVCGSYYTGTGIFGKPIATNQDRNRYAIELNYAYKRFFVRGEFIEGKDGAITRNGWYAQTGYFLIPAKFQLIAKYDTYDTNTSASYDISTAYLIGGSYNFNNWSRIQAGYTFKREEGPEISNDLAVIQYQISF
;
A
#
# COMPACT_ATOMS: atom_id res chain seq x y z
N MET A 1 -31.57 28.54 -7.90
CA MET A 1 -31.48 27.23 -7.23
C MET A 1 -32.68 26.32 -7.50
N LYS A 2 -33.93 26.77 -7.47
CA LYS A 2 -35.11 25.89 -7.75
C LYS A 2 -35.20 25.31 -9.17
N ARG A 3 -34.63 25.96 -10.19
CA ARG A 3 -34.64 25.46 -11.57
C ARG A 3 -33.56 24.41 -11.86
N LEU A 4 -32.49 24.32 -11.08
CA LEU A 4 -31.44 23.34 -11.23
C LEU A 4 -31.84 21.98 -10.64
N ILE A 5 -32.64 22.00 -9.57
CA ILE A 5 -33.18 20.79 -8.91
C ILE A 5 -34.24 20.13 -9.80
N LEU A 6 -35.02 20.90 -10.56
CA LEU A 6 -36.04 20.36 -11.47
C LEU A 6 -35.43 19.64 -12.68
N LEU A 7 -34.25 20.06 -13.15
CA LEU A 7 -33.52 19.41 -14.25
C LEU A 7 -32.86 18.09 -13.82
N LEU A 8 -32.44 17.98 -12.55
CA LEU A 8 -31.90 16.73 -11.96
C LEU A 8 -32.99 15.69 -11.71
N ILE A 9 -34.24 16.10 -11.42
CA ILE A 9 -35.37 15.20 -11.22
C ILE A 9 -35.92 14.73 -12.57
N LEU A 10 -35.91 15.57 -13.63
CA LEU A 10 -36.32 15.14 -14.96
C LEU A 10 -35.31 14.18 -15.62
N GLY A 11 -34.02 14.22 -15.26
CA GLY A 11 -33.01 13.30 -15.75
C GLY A 11 -33.08 11.88 -15.14
N ALA A 12 -33.72 11.73 -13.99
CA ALA A 12 -33.86 10.45 -13.29
C ALA A 12 -35.12 9.65 -13.67
N VAL A 13 -36.08 10.25 -14.40
CA VAL A 13 -37.35 9.60 -14.79
C VAL A 13 -37.33 8.98 -16.19
N SER A 14 -36.24 9.17 -16.96
CA SER A 14 -36.18 8.73 -18.36
C SER A 14 -35.51 7.39 -18.63
N LEU A 15 -35.32 6.51 -17.64
CA LEU A 15 -34.68 5.20 -17.79
C LEU A 15 -35.52 4.00 -17.34
N THR A 16 -36.83 4.12 -17.26
CA THR A 16 -37.70 2.93 -17.28
C THR A 16 -38.28 2.76 -18.66
N SER A 17 -37.45 2.40 -19.64
CA SER A 17 -37.91 1.76 -20.87
C SER A 17 -38.45 0.39 -20.46
N PHE A 18 -39.75 0.22 -20.42
CA PHE A 18 -40.37 -1.10 -20.38
C PHE A 18 -40.01 -1.81 -21.68
N ALA A 19 -38.90 -2.55 -21.65
CA ALA A 19 -38.64 -3.55 -22.67
C ALA A 19 -39.74 -4.62 -22.50
N GLN A 20 -40.77 -4.60 -23.32
CA GLN A 20 -41.65 -5.74 -23.47
C GLN A 20 -40.78 -6.97 -23.71
N THR A 21 -40.85 -7.94 -22.82
CA THR A 21 -40.00 -9.12 -22.96
C THR A 21 -40.46 -9.93 -24.18
N THR A 22 -39.54 -10.60 -24.85
CA THR A 22 -39.85 -11.52 -25.95
C THR A 22 -40.95 -12.50 -25.56
N ASN A 23 -41.03 -12.86 -24.30
CA ASN A 23 -42.08 -13.73 -23.75
C ASN A 23 -43.46 -13.12 -23.81
N ASP A 24 -43.62 -11.82 -23.48
CA ASP A 24 -44.90 -11.13 -23.52
C ASP A 24 -45.46 -11.08 -24.96
N ILE A 25 -44.56 -10.90 -25.95
CA ILE A 25 -44.94 -10.90 -27.36
C ILE A 25 -45.37 -12.30 -27.83
N LEU A 26 -44.64 -13.34 -27.44
CA LEU A 26 -44.99 -14.72 -27.77
C LEU A 26 -46.29 -15.14 -27.13
N ASP A 27 -46.58 -14.74 -25.89
CA ASP A 27 -47.84 -15.02 -25.21
C ASP A 27 -49.03 -14.31 -25.89
N LEU A 28 -48.83 -13.09 -26.38
CA LEU A 28 -49.87 -12.39 -27.22
C LEU A 28 -50.14 -13.10 -28.54
N LEU A 29 -49.09 -13.60 -29.22
CA LEU A 29 -49.21 -14.32 -30.48
C LEU A 29 -49.92 -15.67 -30.29
N ILE A 30 -49.68 -16.38 -29.19
CA ILE A 30 -50.42 -17.60 -28.85
C ILE A 30 -51.87 -17.28 -28.57
N LYS A 31 -52.17 -16.24 -27.78
CA LYS A 31 -53.52 -15.82 -27.43
C LYS A 31 -54.31 -15.44 -28.67
N ASN A 32 -53.67 -14.84 -29.67
CA ASN A 32 -54.27 -14.47 -30.95
C ASN A 32 -54.31 -15.63 -31.97
N LYS A 33 -53.89 -16.85 -31.56
CA LYS A 33 -53.84 -18.05 -32.45
C LYS A 33 -52.95 -17.85 -33.69
N SER A 34 -51.99 -16.92 -33.63
CA SER A 34 -51.06 -16.64 -34.73
C SER A 34 -49.91 -17.65 -34.77
N ILE A 35 -49.56 -18.23 -33.64
CA ILE A 35 -48.59 -19.32 -33.51
C ILE A 35 -49.08 -20.38 -32.51
N THR A 36 -48.56 -21.59 -32.63
CA THR A 36 -48.85 -22.67 -31.69
C THR A 36 -47.96 -22.54 -30.46
N GLN A 37 -48.36 -23.19 -29.36
CA GLN A 37 -47.54 -23.26 -28.14
C GLN A 37 -46.16 -23.85 -28.43
N GLU A 38 -46.10 -24.92 -29.23
CA GLU A 38 -44.87 -25.60 -29.63
C GLU A 38 -43.92 -24.71 -30.42
N GLN A 39 -44.46 -23.88 -31.31
CA GLN A 39 -43.68 -22.88 -32.05
C GLN A 39 -43.11 -21.78 -31.12
N ALA A 40 -43.89 -21.32 -30.15
CA ALA A 40 -43.42 -20.36 -29.16
C ALA A 40 -42.33 -20.93 -28.25
N ASP A 41 -42.46 -22.17 -27.82
CA ASP A 41 -41.49 -22.85 -26.97
C ASP A 41 -40.17 -23.11 -27.72
N SER A 42 -40.21 -23.41 -29.01
CA SER A 42 -39.03 -23.50 -29.87
C SER A 42 -38.28 -22.16 -29.95
N VAL A 43 -38.99 -21.04 -30.15
CA VAL A 43 -38.37 -19.70 -30.18
C VAL A 43 -37.79 -19.32 -28.81
N ARG A 44 -38.45 -19.66 -27.71
CA ARG A 44 -37.93 -19.45 -26.36
C ARG A 44 -36.64 -20.23 -26.11
N ALA A 45 -36.61 -21.51 -26.52
CA ALA A 45 -35.43 -22.37 -26.38
C ALA A 45 -34.25 -21.81 -27.20
N GLU A 46 -34.47 -21.38 -28.42
CA GLU A 46 -33.44 -20.77 -29.27
C GLU A 46 -32.93 -19.44 -28.70
N ALA A 47 -33.83 -18.60 -28.19
CA ALA A 47 -33.45 -17.35 -27.52
C ALA A 47 -32.65 -17.59 -26.24
N ALA A 48 -33.00 -18.62 -25.45
CA ALA A 48 -32.26 -19.00 -24.24
C ALA A 48 -30.85 -19.50 -24.56
N ILE A 49 -30.69 -20.31 -25.61
CA ILE A 49 -29.34 -20.78 -26.06
C ILE A 49 -28.49 -19.59 -26.50
N LYS A 50 -29.06 -18.70 -27.33
CA LYS A 50 -28.35 -17.47 -27.76
C LYS A 50 -27.95 -16.59 -26.58
N GLN A 51 -28.83 -16.45 -25.59
CA GLN A 51 -28.49 -15.67 -24.36
C GLN A 51 -27.40 -16.33 -23.55
N GLN A 52 -27.42 -17.66 -23.43
CA GLN A 52 -26.33 -18.41 -22.74
C GLN A 52 -24.99 -18.20 -23.45
N ASP A 53 -24.93 -18.24 -24.77
CA ASP A 53 -23.69 -18.01 -25.52
C ASP A 53 -23.18 -16.57 -25.36
N VAL A 54 -24.06 -15.58 -25.35
CA VAL A 54 -23.72 -14.17 -25.10
C VAL A 54 -23.18 -13.99 -23.69
N ASP A 55 -23.80 -14.59 -22.68
CA ASP A 55 -23.37 -14.48 -21.28
C ASP A 55 -22.07 -15.25 -21.03
N ALA A 56 -21.88 -16.39 -21.67
CA ALA A 56 -20.62 -17.13 -21.64
C ALA A 56 -19.46 -16.33 -22.26
N ASN A 57 -19.71 -15.69 -23.41
CA ASN A 57 -18.72 -14.82 -24.06
C ASN A 57 -18.43 -13.56 -23.25
N LYS A 58 -19.43 -12.93 -22.63
CA LYS A 58 -19.23 -11.80 -21.73
C LYS A 58 -18.39 -12.19 -20.49
N LYS A 59 -18.72 -13.32 -19.84
CA LYS A 59 -17.95 -13.83 -18.70
C LYS A 59 -16.49 -14.12 -19.07
N SER A 60 -16.26 -14.73 -20.23
CA SER A 60 -14.91 -15.00 -20.75
C SER A 60 -14.13 -13.70 -21.03
N PHE A 61 -14.77 -12.71 -21.67
CA PHE A 61 -14.17 -11.42 -21.95
C PHE A 61 -13.82 -10.65 -20.67
N PHE A 62 -14.75 -10.53 -19.71
CA PHE A 62 -14.48 -9.85 -18.44
C PHE A 62 -13.45 -10.58 -17.59
N ALA A 63 -13.45 -11.90 -17.56
CA ALA A 63 -12.44 -12.67 -16.87
C ALA A 63 -11.04 -12.47 -17.48
N SER A 64 -10.93 -12.40 -18.81
CA SER A 64 -9.69 -12.12 -19.50
C SER A 64 -9.22 -10.68 -19.30
N ALA A 65 -10.13 -9.70 -19.40
CA ALA A 65 -9.82 -8.29 -19.16
C ALA A 65 -9.40 -8.03 -17.70
N SER A 66 -10.09 -8.62 -16.73
CA SER A 66 -9.74 -8.48 -15.30
C SER A 66 -8.40 -9.14 -14.93
N ARG A 67 -7.94 -10.09 -15.72
CA ARG A 67 -6.62 -10.70 -15.57
C ARG A 67 -5.51 -9.79 -16.11
N LEU A 68 -5.76 -9.12 -17.23
CA LEU A 68 -4.80 -8.23 -17.86
C LEU A 68 -4.70 -6.87 -17.17
N ILE A 69 -5.83 -6.35 -16.68
CA ILE A 69 -5.90 -5.03 -16.03
C ILE A 69 -6.76 -5.12 -14.79
N GLN A 70 -6.15 -4.91 -13.64
CA GLN A 70 -6.80 -4.76 -12.35
C GLN A 70 -6.61 -3.32 -11.88
N LEU A 71 -7.69 -2.58 -11.79
CA LEU A 71 -7.70 -1.21 -11.28
C LEU A 71 -8.09 -1.24 -9.81
N SER A 72 -7.32 -0.55 -8.99
CA SER A 72 -7.60 -0.35 -7.58
C SER A 72 -7.05 0.99 -7.12
N GLY A 73 -7.49 1.45 -5.97
CA GLY A 73 -6.99 2.70 -5.44
C GLY A 73 -7.49 2.98 -4.03
N TYR A 74 -7.02 4.09 -3.49
CA TYR A 74 -7.51 4.58 -2.22
C TYR A 74 -7.22 6.06 -2.02
N THR A 75 -8.09 6.70 -1.25
CA THR A 75 -7.93 8.07 -0.79
C THR A 75 -7.91 8.09 0.73
N GLN A 76 -6.98 8.88 1.30
CA GLN A 76 -6.88 9.15 2.73
C GLN A 76 -6.98 10.65 2.96
N VAL A 77 -8.06 11.07 3.61
CA VAL A 77 -8.29 12.44 4.09
C VAL A 77 -8.09 12.43 5.59
N ARG A 78 -7.37 13.39 6.13
CA ARG A 78 -7.15 13.48 7.57
C ARG A 78 -7.35 14.91 8.10
N TYR A 79 -7.67 15.00 9.37
CA TYR A 79 -7.58 16.20 10.18
C TYR A 79 -6.42 16.02 11.16
N LYS A 80 -5.59 17.05 11.29
CA LYS A 80 -4.47 17.09 12.24
C LYS A 80 -4.66 18.26 13.17
N SER A 81 -4.40 18.03 14.46
CA SER A 81 -4.22 19.07 15.45
C SER A 81 -2.85 18.89 16.09
N GLN A 82 -2.04 19.94 16.05
CA GLN A 82 -0.63 19.91 16.46
C GLN A 82 -0.40 21.00 17.49
N GLN A 83 0.27 20.66 18.59
CA GLN A 83 0.62 21.63 19.62
C GLN A 83 1.84 22.50 19.24
N GLU A 84 2.55 22.14 18.19
CA GLU A 84 3.77 22.82 17.77
C GLU A 84 3.49 24.28 17.36
N THR A 85 4.24 25.22 17.95
CA THR A 85 4.11 26.65 17.66
C THR A 85 4.36 26.93 16.18
N GLY A 86 3.45 27.69 15.56
CA GLY A 86 3.52 28.04 14.14
C GLY A 86 2.93 27.00 13.19
N LYS A 87 2.48 25.87 13.69
CA LYS A 87 1.67 24.91 12.92
C LYS A 87 0.19 25.24 13.05
N VAL A 88 -0.56 24.97 12.00
CA VAL A 88 -2.00 25.22 11.94
C VAL A 88 -2.73 23.87 11.87
N ASP A 89 -3.77 23.76 12.67
CA ASP A 89 -4.70 22.64 12.62
C ASP A 89 -5.49 22.66 11.30
N GLY A 90 -5.76 21.49 10.74
CA GLY A 90 -6.50 21.48 9.50
C GLY A 90 -6.62 20.13 8.79
N PHE A 91 -7.38 20.17 7.72
CA PHE A 91 -7.55 19.04 6.83
C PHE A 91 -6.47 18.98 5.76
N ASP A 92 -6.04 17.76 5.43
CA ASP A 92 -5.21 17.50 4.26
C ASP A 92 -5.62 16.18 3.55
N ILE A 93 -5.27 16.09 2.29
CA ILE A 93 -5.31 14.84 1.53
C ILE A 93 -3.94 14.18 1.66
N ARG A 94 -3.85 13.19 2.51
CA ARG A 94 -2.58 12.51 2.76
C ARG A 94 -2.13 11.67 1.58
N ARG A 95 -3.08 10.96 0.93
CA ARG A 95 -2.83 10.09 -0.24
C ARG A 95 -4.06 10.04 -1.12
N ALA A 96 -3.83 10.03 -2.42
CA ALA A 96 -4.83 9.77 -3.44
C ALA A 96 -4.17 8.88 -4.50
N ARG A 97 -4.25 7.55 -4.32
CA ARG A 97 -3.48 6.59 -5.12
C ARG A 97 -4.35 5.80 -6.07
N LEU A 98 -3.84 5.70 -7.28
CA LEU A 98 -4.33 4.80 -8.31
C LEU A 98 -3.28 3.72 -8.56
N ASP A 99 -3.71 2.47 -8.61
CA ASP A 99 -2.86 1.29 -8.75
C ASP A 99 -3.41 0.42 -9.89
N ILE A 100 -2.63 0.26 -10.94
CA ILE A 100 -2.95 -0.58 -12.10
C ILE A 100 -2.01 -1.77 -12.05
N ARG A 101 -2.55 -2.97 -12.07
CA ARG A 101 -1.80 -4.23 -12.11
C ARG A 101 -2.36 -5.14 -13.17
N GLY A 102 -1.55 -6.07 -13.64
CA GLY A 102 -2.02 -7.10 -14.54
C GLY A 102 -1.04 -8.23 -14.70
N ASN A 103 -1.59 -9.38 -15.13
CA ASN A 103 -0.81 -10.54 -15.52
C ASN A 103 -0.92 -10.69 -17.04
N VAL A 104 0.14 -10.34 -17.75
CA VAL A 104 0.22 -10.49 -19.22
C VAL A 104 0.28 -11.97 -19.59
N SER A 105 0.94 -12.78 -18.75
CA SER A 105 1.00 -14.23 -18.83
C SER A 105 1.08 -14.85 -17.43
N PRO A 106 1.08 -16.19 -17.28
CA PRO A 106 1.32 -16.85 -16.00
C PRO A 106 2.65 -16.47 -15.33
N TYR A 107 3.62 -16.04 -16.13
CA TYR A 107 4.98 -15.71 -15.67
C TYR A 107 5.26 -14.22 -15.62
N PHE A 108 4.49 -13.38 -16.32
CA PHE A 108 4.72 -11.95 -16.44
C PHE A 108 3.60 -11.14 -15.81
N SER A 109 3.94 -10.31 -14.85
CA SER A 109 3.05 -9.32 -14.27
C SER A 109 3.68 -7.93 -14.32
N TYR A 110 2.86 -6.91 -14.15
CA TYR A 110 3.29 -5.53 -14.09
C TYR A 110 2.50 -4.75 -13.04
N ARG A 111 3.08 -3.64 -12.60
CA ARG A 111 2.42 -2.69 -11.71
C ARG A 111 2.78 -1.26 -12.06
N LEU A 112 1.76 -0.40 -12.10
CA LEU A 112 1.89 1.04 -12.15
C LEU A 112 1.11 1.63 -10.99
N GLN A 113 1.73 2.46 -10.16
CA GLN A 113 1.06 3.14 -9.06
C GLN A 113 1.44 4.62 -9.06
N THR A 114 0.45 5.50 -9.01
CA THR A 114 0.63 6.95 -8.92
C THR A 114 -0.06 7.50 -7.68
N ASP A 115 0.53 8.51 -7.04
CA ASP A 115 -0.07 9.29 -5.95
C ASP A 115 -0.36 10.70 -6.45
N PHE A 116 -1.61 11.14 -6.32
CA PHE A 116 -2.13 12.43 -6.78
C PHE A 116 -2.39 13.41 -5.62
N ALA A 117 -2.02 13.08 -4.38
CA ALA A 117 -2.34 13.89 -3.20
C ALA A 117 -1.67 15.28 -3.18
N SER A 118 -0.65 15.48 -3.96
CA SER A 118 0.04 16.76 -4.18
C SER A 118 0.52 16.82 -5.63
N THR A 119 1.76 17.21 -5.88
CA THR A 119 2.35 17.01 -7.20
C THR A 119 2.30 15.51 -7.55
N PRO A 120 1.68 15.11 -8.67
CA PRO A 120 1.57 13.71 -9.05
C PRO A 120 2.95 13.03 -9.11
N LYS A 121 3.06 11.87 -8.46
CA LYS A 121 4.30 11.09 -8.41
C LYS A 121 4.05 9.66 -8.84
N LEU A 122 4.81 9.19 -9.83
CA LEU A 122 4.86 7.76 -10.14
C LEU A 122 5.60 7.06 -9.00
N LEU A 123 4.93 6.17 -8.30
CA LEU A 123 5.48 5.43 -7.17
C LEU A 123 6.07 4.09 -7.59
N ASP A 124 5.26 3.24 -8.19
CA ASP A 124 5.67 1.93 -8.68
C ASP A 124 5.52 1.90 -10.21
N ALA A 125 6.55 1.45 -10.91
CA ALA A 125 6.55 1.20 -12.35
C ALA A 125 7.53 0.06 -12.62
N TYR A 126 7.03 -1.19 -12.56
CA TYR A 126 7.89 -2.35 -12.72
C TYR A 126 7.19 -3.51 -13.44
N ALA A 127 8.00 -4.37 -14.02
CA ALA A 127 7.62 -5.70 -14.48
C ALA A 127 8.20 -6.76 -13.54
N GLU A 128 7.47 -7.83 -13.34
CA GLU A 128 7.89 -8.98 -12.54
C GLU A 128 7.79 -10.25 -13.40
N ILE A 129 8.85 -11.05 -13.38
CA ILE A 129 8.93 -12.34 -14.03
C ILE A 129 9.01 -13.40 -12.94
N LYS A 130 7.96 -14.20 -12.80
CA LYS A 130 7.88 -15.30 -11.86
C LYS A 130 8.13 -16.63 -12.59
N ILE A 131 9.32 -17.21 -12.38
CA ILE A 131 9.71 -18.48 -13.03
C ILE A 131 9.41 -19.64 -12.09
N TYR A 132 9.83 -19.52 -10.83
CA TYR A 132 9.63 -20.51 -9.77
C TYR A 132 9.25 -19.79 -8.46
N ASP A 133 8.73 -20.52 -7.50
CA ASP A 133 8.46 -19.95 -6.18
C ASP A 133 9.73 -19.38 -5.51
N CYS A 134 10.87 -20.03 -5.76
CA CYS A 134 12.15 -19.58 -5.24
C CYS A 134 12.90 -18.58 -6.16
N PHE A 135 12.35 -18.20 -7.31
CA PHE A 135 13.02 -17.32 -8.26
C PHE A 135 12.03 -16.40 -8.97
N ASN A 136 11.99 -15.16 -8.52
CA ASN A 136 11.20 -14.08 -9.09
C ASN A 136 12.11 -12.90 -9.37
N PHE A 137 12.02 -12.34 -10.56
CA PHE A 137 12.83 -11.21 -11.00
C PHE A 137 11.94 -10.00 -11.22
N THR A 138 12.29 -8.85 -10.61
CA THR A 138 11.57 -7.58 -10.75
C THR A 138 12.51 -6.55 -11.34
N ILE A 139 12.07 -5.81 -12.35
CA ILE A 139 12.83 -4.73 -12.98
C ILE A 139 11.96 -3.47 -13.07
N GLY A 140 12.53 -2.33 -12.70
CA GLY A 140 11.90 -1.03 -12.75
C GLY A 140 11.92 -0.32 -11.40
N GLN A 141 11.00 0.63 -11.21
CA GLN A 141 10.86 1.40 -9.99
C GLN A 141 9.93 0.68 -9.02
N ALA A 142 10.47 0.28 -7.86
CA ALA A 142 9.75 -0.45 -6.84
C ALA A 142 10.23 -0.08 -5.43
N LYS A 143 9.53 -0.57 -4.40
CA LYS A 143 10.04 -0.46 -3.03
C LYS A 143 11.35 -1.22 -2.89
N ILE A 144 12.35 -0.56 -2.28
CA ILE A 144 13.57 -1.24 -1.85
C ILE A 144 13.21 -2.29 -0.81
N PRO A 145 13.80 -3.51 -0.86
CA PRO A 145 13.47 -4.60 0.05
C PRO A 145 14.16 -4.44 1.41
N PHE A 146 13.85 -3.33 2.08
CA PHE A 146 14.38 -2.96 3.37
C PHE A 146 13.27 -2.41 4.26
N SER A 147 13.21 -2.81 5.54
CA SER A 147 12.19 -2.45 6.52
C SER A 147 10.79 -3.03 6.25
N MET A 148 10.25 -3.75 7.22
CA MET A 148 8.89 -4.29 7.19
C MET A 148 7.84 -3.17 7.07
N GLU A 149 8.00 -2.10 7.85
CA GLU A 149 7.06 -0.97 7.81
C GLU A 149 7.16 -0.20 6.49
N ASN A 150 8.33 -0.17 5.83
CA ASN A 150 8.46 0.36 4.47
C ASN A 150 7.68 -0.49 3.46
N LEU A 151 7.85 -1.81 3.52
CA LEU A 151 7.20 -2.74 2.60
C LEU A 151 5.70 -2.82 2.79
N ALA A 152 5.19 -2.51 3.98
CA ALA A 152 3.75 -2.45 4.26
C ALA A 152 3.05 -1.44 3.34
N SER A 153 1.89 -1.83 2.81
CA SER A 153 1.05 -0.93 2.04
C SER A 153 0.40 0.09 2.97
N SER A 154 0.46 1.37 2.60
CA SER A 154 -0.02 2.46 3.46
C SER A 154 -1.52 2.39 3.77
N ASN A 155 -2.32 1.77 2.89
CA ASN A 155 -3.75 1.55 3.15
C ASN A 155 -4.02 0.37 4.10
N LYS A 156 -3.00 -0.41 4.46
CA LYS A 156 -3.11 -1.56 5.38
C LYS A 156 -2.45 -1.32 6.74
N MET A 157 -1.74 -0.20 6.88
CA MET A 157 -1.10 0.14 8.15
C MET A 157 -2.14 0.39 9.23
N GLU A 158 -1.86 -0.08 10.43
CA GLU A 158 -2.67 0.15 11.63
C GLU A 158 -2.40 1.53 12.21
N SER A 159 -1.12 1.95 12.32
CA SER A 159 -0.76 3.34 12.65
C SER A 159 -0.94 4.25 11.44
N ILE A 160 -1.39 5.47 11.66
CA ILE A 160 -1.56 6.45 10.59
C ILE A 160 -0.19 6.81 10.01
N ASP A 161 0.80 7.08 10.85
CA ASP A 161 2.16 7.45 10.45
C ASP A 161 3.15 6.32 10.69
N ARG A 162 4.25 6.34 9.93
CA ARG A 162 5.37 5.42 10.11
C ARG A 162 6.26 5.88 11.25
N SER A 163 7.11 4.96 11.69
CA SER A 163 8.11 5.22 12.71
C SER A 163 9.13 6.24 12.25
N GLN A 164 9.66 7.01 13.18
CA GLN A 164 10.68 8.04 12.93
C GLN A 164 11.90 7.45 12.24
N VAL A 165 12.41 6.35 12.76
CA VAL A 165 13.57 5.66 12.18
C VAL A 165 13.33 5.19 10.74
N VAL A 166 12.12 4.73 10.41
CA VAL A 166 11.76 4.33 9.04
C VAL A 166 11.63 5.54 8.12
N GLU A 167 11.08 6.67 8.62
CA GLU A 167 11.03 7.91 7.84
C GLU A 167 12.43 8.49 7.60
N ALA A 168 13.38 8.28 8.51
CA ALA A 168 14.73 8.84 8.44
C ALA A 168 15.73 7.98 7.66
N LEU A 169 15.64 6.63 7.73
CA LEU A 169 16.69 5.75 7.25
C LEU A 169 16.27 4.84 6.06
N VAL A 170 15.07 5.03 5.50
CA VAL A 170 14.56 4.13 4.44
C VAL A 170 14.12 4.92 3.19
N GLY A 171 14.85 5.96 2.83
CA GLY A 171 14.52 6.79 1.66
C GLY A 171 13.14 7.43 1.79
N ARG A 172 12.77 7.95 2.98
CA ARG A 172 11.48 8.59 3.24
C ARG A 172 11.61 10.05 3.64
N GLY A 173 10.57 10.62 4.25
CA GLY A 173 10.42 12.05 4.45
C GLY A 173 11.59 12.75 5.15
N GLN A 174 12.29 12.04 6.02
CA GLN A 174 13.41 12.57 6.82
C GLN A 174 14.77 11.99 6.42
N ASP A 175 14.84 11.19 5.37
CA ASP A 175 16.11 10.63 4.87
C ASP A 175 17.00 11.72 4.26
N VAL A 176 18.32 11.53 4.34
CA VAL A 176 19.32 12.47 3.82
C VAL A 176 19.21 12.73 2.31
N ILE A 177 18.67 11.78 1.55
CA ILE A 177 18.36 11.93 0.11
C ILE A 177 16.94 12.45 -0.15
N GLY A 178 16.22 12.83 0.90
CA GLY A 178 14.83 13.31 0.82
C GLY A 178 13.80 12.20 0.65
N ASN A 179 12.55 12.60 0.42
CA ASN A 179 11.42 11.69 0.37
C ASN A 179 11.32 10.94 -0.96
N GLN A 180 11.81 9.72 -0.98
CA GLN A 180 11.73 8.77 -2.10
C GLN A 180 10.60 7.74 -1.90
N ASN A 181 9.75 7.91 -0.89
CA ASN A 181 8.68 6.96 -0.53
C ASN A 181 9.17 5.52 -0.32
N GLY A 182 10.45 5.33 0.06
CA GLY A 182 11.11 4.04 0.25
C GLY A 182 11.24 3.22 -1.03
N ARG A 183 11.46 3.90 -2.16
CA ARG A 183 11.54 3.30 -3.50
C ARG A 183 12.77 3.78 -4.25
N ASP A 184 13.15 2.97 -5.24
CA ASP A 184 14.21 3.31 -6.18
C ASP A 184 14.04 2.55 -7.50
N ILE A 185 14.82 2.92 -8.50
CA ILE A 185 14.88 2.27 -9.81
C ILE A 185 16.01 1.23 -9.80
N GLY A 186 15.70 0.00 -10.19
CA GLY A 186 16.69 -1.07 -10.20
C GLY A 186 16.12 -2.43 -10.56
N VAL A 187 16.84 -3.44 -10.13
CA VAL A 187 16.48 -4.85 -10.32
C VAL A 187 16.48 -5.58 -8.99
N GLN A 188 15.55 -6.50 -8.83
CA GLN A 188 15.43 -7.33 -7.62
C GLN A 188 15.26 -8.79 -8.02
N LEU A 189 15.91 -9.66 -7.27
CA LEU A 189 15.69 -11.09 -7.27
C LEU A 189 15.09 -11.48 -5.94
N GLY A 190 14.09 -12.34 -5.93
CA GLY A 190 13.47 -12.80 -4.69
C GLY A 190 12.74 -14.11 -4.87
N GLY A 191 12.31 -14.68 -3.77
CA GLY A 191 11.54 -15.92 -3.76
C GLY A 191 11.39 -16.49 -2.38
N SER A 192 10.73 -17.65 -2.32
CA SER A 192 10.44 -18.41 -1.10
C SER A 192 11.02 -19.81 -1.22
N PHE A 193 11.61 -20.34 -0.14
CA PHE A 193 12.22 -21.66 -0.12
C PHE A 193 12.02 -22.36 1.24
N GLY A 194 12.48 -23.61 1.34
CA GLY A 194 12.33 -24.41 2.55
C GLY A 194 10.87 -24.76 2.81
N LYS A 195 10.20 -25.44 1.88
CA LYS A 195 8.79 -25.80 2.00
C LYS A 195 8.58 -26.81 3.13
N SER A 196 7.72 -26.45 4.10
CA SER A 196 7.27 -27.32 5.17
C SER A 196 5.74 -27.36 5.17
N GLU A 197 5.16 -28.53 4.94
CA GLU A 197 3.72 -28.72 4.76
C GLU A 197 3.12 -27.79 3.68
N LYS A 198 2.34 -26.78 4.06
CA LYS A 198 1.66 -25.83 3.17
C LYS A 198 2.28 -24.45 3.15
N ARG A 199 3.46 -24.24 3.79
CA ARG A 199 4.12 -22.93 3.89
C ARG A 199 5.59 -23.01 3.54
N PHE A 200 6.16 -21.88 3.12
CA PHE A 200 7.60 -21.71 3.04
C PHE A 200 8.15 -21.28 4.40
N LEU A 201 9.39 -21.68 4.68
CA LEU A 201 10.09 -21.32 5.92
C LEU A 201 10.90 -20.04 5.78
N PHE A 202 11.29 -19.69 4.55
CA PHE A 202 12.13 -18.54 4.28
C PHE A 202 11.65 -17.79 3.04
N ASP A 203 11.67 -16.46 3.12
CA ASP A 203 11.59 -15.55 1.99
C ASP A 203 12.88 -14.75 1.89
N TYR A 204 13.36 -14.50 0.68
CA TYR A 204 14.50 -13.64 0.45
C TYR A 204 14.25 -12.63 -0.66
N LYS A 205 14.95 -11.50 -0.59
CA LYS A 205 15.06 -10.51 -1.67
C LYS A 205 16.46 -9.92 -1.69
N ILE A 206 17.01 -9.81 -2.89
CA ILE A 206 18.29 -9.15 -3.15
C ILE A 206 18.04 -8.15 -4.28
N GLY A 207 18.59 -6.96 -4.19
CA GLY A 207 18.39 -5.95 -5.21
C GLY A 207 19.60 -5.06 -5.43
N ILE A 208 19.70 -4.54 -6.64
CA ILE A 208 20.66 -3.53 -7.06
C ILE A 208 19.87 -2.34 -7.59
N PHE A 209 20.18 -1.14 -7.09
CA PHE A 209 19.45 0.08 -7.34
C PHE A 209 20.38 1.25 -7.69
N ASN A 210 19.80 2.30 -8.26
CA ASN A 210 20.56 3.52 -8.59
C ASN A 210 21.00 4.33 -7.35
N GLY A 211 20.28 4.23 -6.20
CA GLY A 211 20.56 5.06 -5.04
C GLY A 211 20.00 6.49 -5.13
N ALA A 212 19.46 6.90 -6.28
CA ALA A 212 18.95 8.23 -6.52
C ALA A 212 17.49 8.45 -6.09
N GLY A 213 16.74 7.36 -5.86
CA GLY A 213 15.33 7.38 -5.51
C GLY A 213 14.38 7.40 -6.70
N ILE A 214 13.12 7.81 -6.47
CA ILE A 214 12.04 7.72 -7.46
C ILE A 214 12.17 8.78 -8.56
N ASN A 215 11.81 8.38 -9.80
CA ASN A 215 11.66 9.28 -10.95
C ASN A 215 12.91 10.11 -11.27
N GLN A 216 14.07 9.59 -10.93
CA GLN A 216 15.34 10.26 -11.16
C GLN A 216 16.30 9.32 -11.89
N GLU A 217 17.08 9.89 -12.78
CA GLU A 217 18.24 9.24 -13.35
C GLU A 217 19.33 9.07 -12.28
N ASP A 218 20.22 8.14 -12.51
CA ASP A 218 21.39 7.97 -11.68
C ASP A 218 22.28 9.22 -11.74
N LYS A 219 22.79 9.63 -10.59
CA LYS A 219 23.63 10.85 -10.46
C LYS A 219 25.08 10.53 -10.14
N ASN A 220 25.41 9.26 -9.97
CA ASN A 220 26.76 8.77 -9.74
C ASN A 220 26.91 7.37 -10.36
N ASP A 221 28.12 6.89 -10.52
CA ASP A 221 28.38 5.55 -11.11
C ASP A 221 28.20 4.40 -10.12
N ASN A 222 27.93 4.71 -8.84
CA ASN A 222 27.78 3.71 -7.80
C ASN A 222 26.35 3.14 -7.80
N LYS A 223 26.23 1.88 -7.44
CA LYS A 223 24.94 1.20 -7.25
C LYS A 223 24.76 0.80 -5.80
N ASP A 224 23.53 0.91 -5.35
CA ASP A 224 23.14 0.50 -4.01
C ASP A 224 22.76 -0.99 -4.04
N PHE A 225 23.25 -1.73 -3.07
CA PHE A 225 22.92 -3.13 -2.86
C PHE A 225 22.03 -3.30 -1.64
N VAL A 226 21.00 -4.13 -1.76
CA VAL A 226 20.06 -4.43 -0.66
C VAL A 226 19.83 -5.93 -0.59
N GLY A 227 19.93 -6.49 0.61
CA GLY A 227 19.60 -7.88 0.91
C GLY A 227 18.61 -7.97 2.07
N ARG A 228 17.63 -8.87 1.98
CA ARG A 228 16.61 -9.15 2.99
C ARG A 228 16.34 -10.63 3.08
N LEU A 229 16.30 -11.17 4.29
CA LEU A 229 15.92 -12.55 4.58
C LEU A 229 14.86 -12.55 5.68
N VAL A 230 13.76 -13.24 5.45
CA VAL A 230 12.68 -13.46 6.43
C VAL A 230 12.60 -14.94 6.73
N ALA A 231 12.62 -15.30 8.01
CA ALA A 231 12.34 -16.65 8.48
C ALA A 231 10.94 -16.69 9.11
N HIS A 232 10.20 -17.77 8.84
CA HIS A 232 8.86 -18.06 9.35
C HIS A 232 8.88 -19.32 10.23
N PRO A 233 9.48 -19.29 11.45
CA PRO A 233 9.68 -20.49 12.27
C PRO A 233 8.38 -21.20 12.62
N VAL A 234 7.38 -20.42 13.01
CA VAL A 234 6.03 -20.91 13.30
C VAL A 234 4.98 -20.02 12.63
N LYS A 235 3.76 -20.52 12.48
CA LYS A 235 2.67 -19.75 11.86
C LYS A 235 2.41 -18.44 12.60
N GLY A 236 2.45 -17.34 11.87
CA GLY A 236 2.20 -16.00 12.39
C GLY A 236 3.39 -15.34 13.08
N PHE A 237 4.56 -15.99 13.13
CA PHE A 237 5.78 -15.42 13.67
C PHE A 237 6.84 -15.32 12.58
N ASP A 238 7.35 -14.11 12.36
CA ASP A 238 8.36 -13.79 11.38
C ASP A 238 9.54 -13.11 12.06
N VAL A 239 10.75 -13.52 11.68
CA VAL A 239 12.02 -12.88 12.06
C VAL A 239 12.73 -12.46 10.79
N CYS A 240 13.18 -11.24 10.72
CA CYS A 240 13.81 -10.73 9.50
C CYS A 240 15.10 -9.98 9.80
N GLY A 241 16.09 -10.15 8.91
CA GLY A 241 17.28 -9.33 8.80
C GLY A 241 17.36 -8.69 7.43
N SER A 242 17.78 -7.41 7.40
CA SER A 242 18.00 -6.66 6.17
C SER A 242 19.31 -5.88 6.24
N TYR A 243 19.98 -5.80 5.10
CA TYR A 243 21.21 -5.02 4.93
C TYR A 243 21.11 -4.16 3.67
N TYR A 244 21.60 -2.93 3.76
CA TYR A 244 21.67 -1.98 2.65
C TYR A 244 23.03 -1.33 2.66
N THR A 245 23.68 -1.25 1.52
CA THR A 245 24.93 -0.51 1.32
C THR A 245 24.90 0.22 -0.03
N GLY A 246 25.34 1.45 -0.03
CA GLY A 246 25.33 2.28 -1.23
C GLY A 246 25.86 3.67 -0.96
N THR A 247 25.54 4.59 -1.85
CA THR A 247 25.96 5.96 -1.78
C THR A 247 24.81 6.91 -2.09
N GLY A 248 24.94 8.16 -1.68
CA GLY A 248 23.97 9.21 -1.99
C GLY A 248 24.63 10.57 -2.05
N ILE A 249 24.03 11.49 -2.78
CA ILE A 249 24.51 12.88 -2.88
C ILE A 249 23.78 13.71 -1.83
N PHE A 250 24.47 14.03 -0.74
CA PHE A 250 23.92 14.86 0.33
C PHE A 250 25.02 15.62 1.07
N GLY A 251 24.63 16.45 2.05
CA GLY A 251 25.53 17.27 2.86
C GLY A 251 25.34 18.76 2.67
N LYS A 252 25.90 19.54 3.59
CA LYS A 252 25.90 21.02 3.56
C LYS A 252 27.31 21.53 3.86
N PRO A 253 27.76 22.66 3.30
CA PRO A 253 27.04 23.56 2.38
C PRO A 253 26.96 23.02 0.95
N ILE A 254 27.79 22.04 0.57
CA ILE A 254 27.82 21.44 -0.78
C ILE A 254 27.54 19.95 -0.63
N ALA A 255 26.55 19.46 -1.38
CA ALA A 255 26.23 18.04 -1.43
C ALA A 255 27.32 17.28 -2.19
N THR A 256 27.83 16.22 -1.58
CA THR A 256 28.84 15.33 -2.16
C THR A 256 28.37 13.89 -2.11
N ASN A 257 28.98 13.02 -2.91
CA ASN A 257 28.73 11.60 -2.84
C ASN A 257 29.28 11.02 -1.55
N GLN A 258 28.43 10.42 -0.73
CA GLN A 258 28.79 9.89 0.58
C GLN A 258 28.18 8.51 0.79
N ASP A 259 28.83 7.68 1.59
CA ASP A 259 28.36 6.33 1.92
C ASP A 259 27.05 6.36 2.69
N ARG A 260 26.18 5.41 2.37
CA ARG A 260 24.92 5.13 3.06
C ARG A 260 24.82 3.65 3.35
N ASN A 261 25.01 3.27 4.59
CA ASN A 261 24.94 1.88 5.03
C ASN A 261 23.84 1.71 6.08
N ARG A 262 23.09 0.64 6.00
CA ARG A 262 21.96 0.36 6.90
C ARG A 262 21.91 -1.11 7.25
N TYR A 263 21.50 -1.43 8.47
CA TYR A 263 21.00 -2.77 8.79
C TYR A 263 19.73 -2.68 9.62
N ALA A 264 18.89 -3.69 9.51
CA ALA A 264 17.65 -3.79 10.26
C ALA A 264 17.44 -5.21 10.78
N ILE A 265 16.85 -5.29 11.98
CA ILE A 265 16.31 -6.53 12.55
C ILE A 265 14.84 -6.29 12.86
N GLU A 266 13.98 -7.23 12.46
CA GLU A 266 12.55 -7.09 12.53
C GLU A 266 11.89 -8.34 13.09
N LEU A 267 10.87 -8.14 13.90
CA LEU A 267 10.04 -9.18 14.48
C LEU A 267 8.57 -8.87 14.23
N ASN A 268 7.82 -9.85 13.83
CA ASN A 268 6.36 -9.75 13.69
C ASN A 268 5.71 -11.00 14.23
N TYR A 269 4.72 -10.84 15.09
CA TYR A 269 3.88 -11.94 15.57
C TYR A 269 2.43 -11.53 15.47
N ALA A 270 1.62 -12.37 14.84
CA ALA A 270 0.18 -12.18 14.71
C ALA A 270 -0.56 -13.49 15.02
N TYR A 271 -1.46 -13.42 15.99
CA TYR A 271 -2.29 -14.56 16.39
C TYR A 271 -3.72 -14.13 16.69
N LYS A 272 -4.68 -14.71 15.96
CA LYS A 272 -6.11 -14.39 16.08
C LYS A 272 -6.40 -12.89 15.99
N ARG A 273 -6.69 -12.24 17.13
CA ARG A 273 -7.07 -10.83 17.26
C ARG A 273 -5.91 -9.91 17.66
N PHE A 274 -4.75 -10.49 17.96
CA PHE A 274 -3.61 -9.80 18.53
C PHE A 274 -2.46 -9.79 17.53
N PHE A 275 -1.72 -8.69 17.51
CA PHE A 275 -0.40 -8.65 16.88
C PHE A 275 0.58 -7.85 17.75
N VAL A 276 1.84 -8.20 17.63
CA VAL A 276 2.96 -7.40 18.09
C VAL A 276 4.05 -7.42 17.03
N ARG A 277 4.65 -6.28 16.79
CA ARG A 277 5.78 -6.15 15.86
C ARG A 277 6.75 -5.10 16.35
N GLY A 278 7.99 -5.22 15.93
CA GLY A 278 9.03 -4.26 16.21
C GLY A 278 10.13 -4.33 15.16
N GLU A 279 10.85 -3.25 15.05
CA GLU A 279 11.93 -3.10 14.09
C GLU A 279 12.99 -2.19 14.70
N PHE A 280 14.24 -2.61 14.65
CA PHE A 280 15.42 -1.80 14.95
C PHE A 280 16.15 -1.53 13.64
N ILE A 281 16.53 -0.28 13.41
CA ILE A 281 17.33 0.13 12.25
C ILE A 281 18.50 0.97 12.75
N GLU A 282 19.68 0.65 12.26
CA GLU A 282 20.85 1.52 12.35
C GLU A 282 21.33 1.89 10.95
N GLY A 283 21.75 3.13 10.80
CA GLY A 283 22.26 3.65 9.54
C GLY A 283 23.46 4.57 9.75
N LYS A 284 24.40 4.50 8.82
CA LYS A 284 25.54 5.41 8.74
C LYS A 284 25.46 6.21 7.45
N ASP A 285 25.37 7.53 7.56
CA ASP A 285 25.35 8.49 6.47
C ASP A 285 26.61 9.33 6.52
N GLY A 286 27.59 9.01 5.64
CA GLY A 286 28.92 9.58 5.73
C GLY A 286 29.59 9.28 7.08
N ALA A 287 29.83 10.31 7.89
CA ALA A 287 30.42 10.17 9.21
C ALA A 287 29.40 9.99 10.37
N ILE A 288 28.09 10.20 10.10
CA ILE A 288 27.06 10.24 11.14
C ILE A 288 26.38 8.88 11.24
N THR A 289 26.43 8.26 12.41
CA THR A 289 25.65 7.07 12.75
C THR A 289 24.34 7.48 13.42
N ARG A 290 23.25 6.86 13.04
CA ARG A 290 21.88 7.09 13.50
C ARG A 290 21.21 5.76 13.77
N ASN A 291 20.38 5.69 14.79
CA ASN A 291 19.59 4.47 15.01
C ASN A 291 18.22 4.79 15.61
N GLY A 292 17.40 3.79 15.67
CA GLY A 292 16.12 3.86 16.35
C GLY A 292 15.39 2.54 16.27
N TRP A 293 14.32 2.45 17.02
CA TRP A 293 13.48 1.27 17.02
C TRP A 293 12.05 1.63 17.37
N TYR A 294 11.13 0.77 16.98
CA TYR A 294 9.76 0.86 17.45
C TYR A 294 9.23 -0.52 17.86
N ALA A 295 8.26 -0.49 18.76
CA ALA A 295 7.42 -1.62 19.08
C ALA A 295 5.95 -1.20 18.98
N GLN A 296 5.16 -1.99 18.26
CA GLN A 296 3.74 -1.75 18.04
C GLN A 296 2.94 -2.99 18.37
N THR A 297 1.84 -2.80 19.07
CA THR A 297 0.87 -3.85 19.35
C THR A 297 -0.53 -3.42 18.97
N GLY A 298 -1.41 -4.38 18.73
CA GLY A 298 -2.82 -4.10 18.50
C GLY A 298 -3.71 -5.30 18.79
N TYR A 299 -4.94 -4.98 19.14
CA TYR A 299 -5.96 -5.96 19.48
C TYR A 299 -7.31 -5.61 18.87
N PHE A 300 -7.94 -6.57 18.19
CA PHE A 300 -9.31 -6.42 17.70
C PHE A 300 -10.32 -6.68 18.80
N LEU A 301 -10.92 -5.63 19.34
CA LEU A 301 -12.03 -5.73 20.28
C LEU A 301 -13.26 -6.36 19.59
N ILE A 302 -13.57 -5.89 18.39
CA ILE A 302 -14.57 -6.47 17.51
C ILE A 302 -13.83 -7.01 16.29
N PRO A 303 -13.84 -8.35 16.05
CA PRO A 303 -13.09 -8.96 14.96
C PRO A 303 -13.32 -8.26 13.62
N ALA A 304 -12.23 -7.94 12.92
CA ALA A 304 -12.20 -7.26 11.64
C ALA A 304 -12.84 -5.85 11.61
N LYS A 305 -13.48 -5.39 12.70
CA LYS A 305 -14.17 -4.10 12.76
C LYS A 305 -13.45 -3.07 13.61
N PHE A 306 -13.28 -3.33 14.91
CA PHE A 306 -12.73 -2.33 15.83
C PHE A 306 -11.43 -2.82 16.43
N GLN A 307 -10.34 -2.09 16.18
CA GLN A 307 -8.99 -2.38 16.63
C GLN A 307 -8.44 -1.22 17.45
N LEU A 308 -7.80 -1.54 18.57
CA LEU A 308 -6.96 -0.62 19.33
C LEU A 308 -5.50 -0.91 19.03
N ILE A 309 -4.68 0.13 19.03
CA ILE A 309 -3.22 0.03 18.85
C ILE A 309 -2.49 0.89 19.88
N ALA A 310 -1.29 0.43 20.23
CA ALA A 310 -0.30 1.23 20.93
C ALA A 310 1.06 1.05 20.23
N LYS A 311 1.85 2.12 20.18
CA LYS A 311 3.18 2.11 19.56
C LYS A 311 4.14 2.95 20.38
N TYR A 312 5.30 2.40 20.67
CA TYR A 312 6.48 3.10 21.15
C TYR A 312 7.43 3.28 19.98
N ASP A 313 8.06 4.44 19.85
CA ASP A 313 8.92 4.79 18.72
C ASP A 313 10.01 5.74 19.20
N THR A 314 11.28 5.40 18.98
CA THR A 314 12.42 6.23 19.38
C THR A 314 13.43 6.31 18.24
N TYR A 315 14.07 7.45 18.11
CA TYR A 315 15.05 7.74 17.08
C TYR A 315 16.13 8.68 17.60
N ASP A 316 17.37 8.24 17.43
CA ASP A 316 18.61 8.97 17.71
C ASP A 316 19.17 9.49 16.38
N THR A 317 19.25 10.81 16.24
CA THR A 317 19.68 11.46 15.01
C THR A 317 21.20 11.47 14.82
N ASN A 318 21.96 11.28 15.89
CA ASN A 318 23.43 11.16 15.87
C ASN A 318 23.95 10.51 17.14
N THR A 319 24.25 9.23 17.10
CA THR A 319 24.69 8.43 18.26
C THR A 319 25.96 8.94 18.96
N SER A 320 26.65 9.91 18.38
CA SER A 320 27.83 10.58 18.98
C SER A 320 27.48 11.93 19.62
N ALA A 321 26.25 12.41 19.49
CA ALA A 321 25.77 13.63 20.11
C ALA A 321 25.00 13.31 21.40
N SER A 322 24.67 14.33 22.18
CA SER A 322 23.80 14.24 23.34
C SER A 322 22.58 15.10 23.12
N TYR A 323 21.45 14.72 23.70
CA TYR A 323 20.19 15.46 23.67
C TYR A 323 19.51 15.53 22.31
N ASP A 324 19.67 14.52 21.45
CA ASP A 324 19.09 14.45 20.13
C ASP A 324 18.19 13.23 19.89
N ILE A 325 17.90 12.49 20.94
CA ILE A 325 16.93 11.39 20.91
C ILE A 325 15.51 11.96 21.00
N SER A 326 14.67 11.52 20.08
CA SER A 326 13.24 11.78 20.12
C SER A 326 12.46 10.50 20.34
N THR A 327 11.45 10.56 21.23
CA THR A 327 10.60 9.44 21.58
C THR A 327 9.13 9.79 21.34
N ALA A 328 8.36 8.85 20.80
CA ALA A 328 6.94 9.02 20.59
C ALA A 328 6.14 7.83 21.12
N TYR A 329 5.04 8.13 21.80
CA TYR A 329 4.09 7.15 22.31
C TYR A 329 2.76 7.38 21.59
N LEU A 330 2.33 6.46 20.77
CA LEU A 330 1.06 6.55 20.07
C LEU A 330 0.05 5.60 20.70
N ILE A 331 -1.13 6.15 20.99
CA ILE A 331 -2.32 5.38 21.32
C ILE A 331 -3.38 5.73 20.27
N GLY A 332 -4.02 4.71 19.72
CA GLY A 332 -5.01 4.94 18.68
C GLY A 332 -5.89 3.74 18.41
N GLY A 333 -6.71 3.88 17.40
CA GLY A 333 -7.56 2.79 16.97
C GLY A 333 -8.14 3.03 15.57
N SER A 334 -8.77 1.99 15.06
CA SER A 334 -9.44 2.04 13.77
C SER A 334 -10.79 1.34 13.83
N TYR A 335 -11.75 1.86 13.09
CA TYR A 335 -13.04 1.23 12.86
C TYR A 335 -13.24 1.00 11.35
N ASN A 336 -13.37 -0.25 10.95
CA ASN A 336 -13.68 -0.65 9.59
C ASN A 336 -15.20 -0.71 9.43
N PHE A 337 -15.79 0.20 8.66
CA PHE A 337 -17.22 0.16 8.33
C PHE A 337 -17.52 -1.08 7.45
N ASN A 338 -16.59 -1.35 6.54
CA ASN A 338 -16.63 -2.47 5.59
C ASN A 338 -15.22 -2.71 5.02
N ASN A 339 -15.09 -3.54 3.97
CA ASN A 339 -13.80 -3.89 3.37
C ASN A 339 -13.14 -2.74 2.58
N TRP A 340 -13.90 -1.70 2.24
CA TRP A 340 -13.42 -0.58 1.42
C TRP A 340 -13.36 0.76 2.16
N SER A 341 -13.90 0.88 3.38
CA SER A 341 -13.85 2.14 4.14
C SER A 341 -13.54 1.93 5.62
N ARG A 342 -12.71 2.82 6.16
CA ARG A 342 -12.35 2.85 7.58
C ARG A 342 -12.07 4.25 8.08
N ILE A 343 -12.25 4.46 9.38
CA ILE A 343 -11.77 5.62 10.12
C ILE A 343 -10.66 5.17 11.08
N GLN A 344 -9.64 5.99 11.22
CA GLN A 344 -8.55 5.80 12.17
C GLN A 344 -8.39 7.08 12.99
N ALA A 345 -8.12 6.93 14.27
CA ALA A 345 -7.79 8.06 15.16
C ALA A 345 -6.60 7.69 16.03
N GLY A 346 -5.75 8.66 16.31
CA GLY A 346 -4.59 8.44 17.16
C GLY A 346 -4.11 9.74 17.78
N TYR A 347 -3.55 9.62 18.98
CA TYR A 347 -2.82 10.66 19.65
C TYR A 347 -1.40 10.21 19.88
N THR A 348 -0.45 11.06 19.51
CA THR A 348 1.00 10.81 19.65
C THR A 348 1.58 11.83 20.63
N PHE A 349 2.02 11.33 21.78
CA PHE A 349 2.83 12.06 22.73
C PHE A 349 4.28 12.03 22.25
N LYS A 350 4.90 13.18 22.11
CA LYS A 350 6.31 13.29 21.72
C LYS A 350 7.13 13.83 22.87
N ARG A 351 8.35 13.34 23.00
CA ARG A 351 9.30 13.72 24.02
C ARG A 351 10.70 13.79 23.43
N GLU A 352 11.41 14.82 23.73
CA GLU A 352 12.80 15.03 23.35
C GLU A 352 13.71 14.83 24.58
N GLU A 353 14.89 14.27 24.37
CA GLU A 353 15.91 14.14 25.41
C GLU A 353 16.47 15.51 25.82
N GLY A 354 16.52 16.47 24.91
CA GLY A 354 16.90 17.86 25.14
C GLY A 354 15.73 18.72 25.71
N PRO A 355 15.72 20.03 25.41
CA PRO A 355 14.61 20.88 25.78
C PRO A 355 13.29 20.37 25.19
N GLU A 356 12.32 20.17 26.05
CA GLU A 356 11.00 19.67 25.66
C GLU A 356 10.31 20.63 24.68
N ILE A 357 9.80 20.09 23.57
CA ILE A 357 9.07 20.84 22.56
C ILE A 357 7.59 20.46 22.66
N SER A 358 6.71 21.46 22.72
CA SER A 358 5.27 21.18 22.66
C SER A 358 4.88 20.85 21.23
N ASN A 359 4.86 19.56 20.89
CA ASN A 359 4.66 19.06 19.52
C ASN A 359 3.79 17.80 19.43
N ASP A 360 3.00 17.53 20.47
CA ASP A 360 2.04 16.43 20.48
C ASP A 360 1.08 16.55 19.28
N LEU A 361 0.62 15.40 18.80
CA LEU A 361 -0.14 15.31 17.55
C LEU A 361 -1.39 14.44 17.71
N ALA A 362 -2.55 15.05 17.49
CA ALA A 362 -3.82 14.33 17.31
C ALA A 362 -4.15 14.22 15.81
N VAL A 363 -4.53 13.02 15.36
CA VAL A 363 -4.90 12.79 13.96
C VAL A 363 -6.16 11.95 13.89
N ILE A 364 -7.09 12.36 13.03
CA ILE A 364 -8.21 11.53 12.57
C ILE A 364 -8.08 11.37 11.06
N GLN A 365 -8.16 10.16 10.56
CA GLN A 365 -8.04 9.84 9.13
C GLN A 365 -9.22 9.01 8.68
N TYR A 366 -9.85 9.41 7.58
CA TYR A 366 -10.82 8.59 6.87
C TYR A 366 -10.22 8.05 5.59
N GLN A 367 -10.44 6.78 5.31
CA GLN A 367 -9.96 6.09 4.12
C GLN A 367 -11.09 5.44 3.35
N ILE A 368 -11.09 5.63 2.03
CA ILE A 368 -11.89 4.89 1.07
C ILE A 368 -10.93 4.15 0.13
N SER A 369 -11.23 2.88 -0.17
CA SER A 369 -10.48 2.04 -1.10
C SER A 369 -11.45 1.41 -2.12
N PHE A 370 -11.02 1.18 -3.34
CA PHE A 370 -11.79 0.54 -4.41
C PHE A 370 -10.93 -0.41 -5.23
#